data_b004bc4c6f6991e39eab8d03ddcfd71c
#
_entry.id   b004bc4c6f6991e39eab8d03ddcfd71c
#
_cell.length_a   1.000
_cell.length_b   1.000
_cell.length_c   1.000
_cell.angle_alpha   90.00
_cell.angle_beta   90.00
_cell.angle_gamma   90.00
#
_symmetry.space_group_name_H-M   'P 1'
#
loop_
_entity.id
_entity.type
_entity.pdbx_description
1 polymer ?
#
loop_
_entity_poly.entity_id
_entity_poly.type
_entity_poly.pdbx_seq_one_letter_code
_entity_poly.pdbx_strand_id
1 'polypeptide(L)'
;MKTSTKIKTFLIIFFVAIFAIIAARHFIGLHFKKKFSVRPAPGVIVSKVEKSLFYKSIETFGTAIAQNSKTYRVQASEIAGKLKINNRFVKKGEIILTLKDGEKLIADFAGKLGKREIAQGVLGSESLIITLDDLKKIIIDIKVPENYVSVLKSGLKAEVTSSAYEKIFKGKIETISSRID
;
A
#
# COMPACT_ATOMS: atom_id res chain seq x y z
N MET A 1 37.05 -79.30 -56.87
CA MET A 1 35.71 -79.20 -56.19
C MET A 1 35.71 -78.48 -54.83
N LYS A 2 36.74 -77.75 -54.44
CA LYS A 2 36.79 -77.09 -53.10
C LYS A 2 36.31 -75.60 -53.12
N THR A 3 36.13 -74.96 -54.29
CA THR A 3 35.72 -73.59 -54.45
C THR A 3 34.23 -73.41 -54.28
N SER A 4 33.38 -74.32 -54.71
CA SER A 4 31.93 -74.29 -54.62
C SER A 4 31.43 -74.27 -53.16
N THR A 5 32.09 -74.97 -52.24
CA THR A 5 31.70 -75.02 -50.83
C THR A 5 32.03 -73.72 -50.11
N LYS A 6 33.13 -73.06 -50.43
CA LYS A 6 33.53 -71.78 -49.84
C LYS A 6 32.57 -70.65 -50.27
N ILE A 7 32.12 -70.66 -51.52
CA ILE A 7 31.15 -69.70 -52.04
C ILE A 7 29.80 -69.90 -51.36
N LYS A 8 29.35 -71.16 -51.20
CA LYS A 8 28.08 -71.43 -50.48
C LYS A 8 28.13 -70.95 -49.04
N THR A 9 29.22 -71.21 -48.33
CA THR A 9 29.39 -70.77 -46.98
C THR A 9 29.44 -69.27 -46.84
N PHE A 10 30.10 -68.55 -47.74
CA PHE A 10 30.12 -67.09 -47.80
C PHE A 10 28.72 -66.52 -48.04
N LEU A 11 27.95 -67.10 -48.94
CA LEU A 11 26.58 -66.65 -49.27
C LEU A 11 25.63 -66.84 -48.07
N ILE A 12 25.77 -67.97 -47.34
CA ILE A 12 24.97 -68.22 -46.12
C ILE A 12 25.32 -67.21 -45.05
N ILE A 13 26.62 -66.93 -44.81
CA ILE A 13 27.02 -65.91 -43.78
C ILE A 13 26.50 -64.53 -44.18
N PHE A 14 26.58 -64.17 -45.46
CA PHE A 14 26.07 -62.92 -45.96
C PHE A 14 24.54 -62.74 -45.76
N PHE A 15 23.75 -63.77 -46.06
CA PHE A 15 22.30 -63.71 -45.80
C PHE A 15 21.96 -63.70 -44.31
N VAL A 16 22.71 -64.42 -43.50
CA VAL A 16 22.55 -64.39 -42.03
C VAL A 16 22.87 -63.00 -41.49
N ALA A 17 23.92 -62.35 -41.98
CA ALA A 17 24.26 -60.97 -41.58
C ALA A 17 23.19 -59.98 -41.96
N ILE A 18 22.64 -60.04 -43.19
CA ILE A 18 21.53 -59.20 -43.63
C ILE A 18 20.30 -59.43 -42.76
N PHE A 19 19.95 -60.68 -42.49
CA PHE A 19 18.82 -61.02 -41.63
C PHE A 19 19.01 -60.48 -40.22
N ALA A 20 20.21 -60.59 -39.65
CA ALA A 20 20.52 -60.05 -38.35
C ALA A 20 20.36 -58.49 -38.30
N ILE A 21 20.81 -57.79 -39.34
CA ILE A 21 20.64 -56.34 -39.49
C ILE A 21 19.16 -55.95 -39.52
N ILE A 22 18.38 -56.67 -40.33
CA ILE A 22 16.92 -56.39 -40.48
C ILE A 22 16.23 -56.66 -39.10
N ALA A 23 16.51 -57.77 -38.46
CA ALA A 23 15.98 -58.11 -37.17
C ALA A 23 16.36 -57.06 -36.12
N ALA A 24 17.62 -56.66 -36.04
CA ALA A 24 18.08 -55.62 -35.13
C ALA A 24 17.35 -54.29 -35.37
N ARG A 25 17.21 -53.88 -36.62
CA ARG A 25 16.48 -52.66 -36.99
C ARG A 25 14.99 -52.74 -36.58
N HIS A 26 14.38 -53.89 -36.74
CA HIS A 26 13.00 -54.13 -36.34
C HIS A 26 12.82 -53.99 -34.80
N PHE A 27 13.68 -54.67 -34.04
CA PHE A 27 13.64 -54.62 -32.56
C PHE A 27 13.92 -53.21 -32.03
N ILE A 28 14.90 -52.50 -32.59
CA ILE A 28 15.21 -51.12 -32.24
C ILE A 28 14.00 -50.23 -32.55
N GLY A 29 13.38 -50.41 -33.71
CA GLY A 29 12.19 -49.63 -34.10
C GLY A 29 11.00 -49.86 -33.15
N LEU A 30 10.76 -51.08 -32.74
CA LEU A 30 9.71 -51.38 -31.73
C LEU A 30 10.02 -50.76 -30.35
N HIS A 31 11.27 -50.82 -29.93
CA HIS A 31 11.70 -50.21 -28.67
C HIS A 31 11.51 -48.71 -28.69
N PHE A 32 11.91 -48.04 -29.75
CA PHE A 32 11.73 -46.60 -29.86
C PHE A 32 10.26 -46.20 -29.99
N LYS A 33 9.45 -46.95 -30.76
CA LYS A 33 8.02 -46.73 -30.80
C LYS A 33 7.38 -46.81 -29.41
N LYS A 34 7.74 -47.83 -28.61
CA LYS A 34 7.16 -47.98 -27.27
C LYS A 34 7.60 -46.89 -26.30
N LYS A 35 8.81 -46.37 -26.45
CA LYS A 35 9.37 -45.37 -25.54
C LYS A 35 8.95 -43.92 -25.90
N PHE A 36 8.79 -43.59 -27.17
CA PHE A 36 8.59 -42.24 -27.65
C PHE A 36 7.22 -42.00 -28.28
N SER A 37 6.34 -43.00 -28.47
CA SER A 37 5.00 -42.79 -29.01
C SER A 37 4.00 -42.28 -27.98
N VAL A 38 4.28 -42.44 -26.70
CA VAL A 38 3.44 -41.89 -25.61
C VAL A 38 3.93 -40.47 -25.31
N ARG A 39 3.26 -39.48 -25.88
CA ARG A 39 3.51 -38.10 -25.48
C ARG A 39 3.07 -37.95 -24.03
N PRO A 40 3.92 -37.43 -23.15
CA PRO A 40 3.47 -37.12 -21.79
C PRO A 40 2.28 -36.15 -21.90
N ALA A 41 1.28 -36.35 -21.09
CA ALA A 41 0.15 -35.44 -21.02
C ALA A 41 0.67 -34.03 -20.72
N PRO A 42 0.15 -32.98 -21.40
CA PRO A 42 0.56 -31.61 -21.13
C PRO A 42 0.31 -31.32 -19.65
N GLY A 43 1.32 -30.79 -18.98
CA GLY A 43 1.17 -30.31 -17.63
C GLY A 43 0.17 -29.18 -17.58
N VAL A 44 -0.84 -29.29 -16.74
CA VAL A 44 -1.82 -28.22 -16.49
C VAL A 44 -1.56 -27.63 -15.10
N ILE A 45 -1.54 -26.31 -15.04
CA ILE A 45 -1.48 -25.60 -13.77
C ILE A 45 -2.90 -25.53 -13.25
N VAL A 46 -3.14 -26.14 -12.11
CA VAL A 46 -4.44 -26.08 -11.43
C VAL A 46 -4.29 -25.26 -10.16
N SER A 47 -5.25 -24.38 -9.89
CA SER A 47 -5.36 -23.70 -8.63
C SER A 47 -6.68 -24.12 -7.97
N LYS A 48 -6.63 -24.29 -6.65
CA LYS A 48 -7.82 -24.58 -5.87
C LYS A 48 -8.69 -23.33 -5.78
N VAL A 49 -9.94 -23.46 -6.14
CA VAL A 49 -10.92 -22.36 -5.95
C VAL A 49 -11.29 -22.29 -4.48
N GLU A 50 -10.99 -21.15 -3.87
CA GLU A 50 -11.39 -20.88 -2.49
C GLU A 50 -12.43 -19.77 -2.46
N LYS A 51 -13.44 -19.93 -1.60
CA LYS A 51 -14.41 -18.85 -1.36
C LYS A 51 -13.72 -17.74 -0.58
N SER A 52 -13.57 -16.57 -1.18
CA SER A 52 -13.16 -15.37 -0.50
C SER A 52 -14.28 -14.33 -0.50
N LEU A 53 -14.35 -13.56 0.58
CA LEU A 53 -15.28 -12.45 0.65
C LEU A 53 -14.67 -11.27 -0.10
N PHE A 54 -15.28 -10.88 -1.19
CA PHE A 54 -14.93 -9.67 -1.93
C PHE A 54 -15.72 -8.50 -1.35
N TYR A 55 -14.99 -7.54 -0.81
CA TYR A 55 -15.56 -6.27 -0.39
C TYR A 55 -15.33 -5.23 -1.48
N LYS A 56 -16.36 -4.48 -1.80
CA LYS A 56 -16.18 -3.28 -2.61
C LYS A 56 -15.48 -2.24 -1.74
N SER A 57 -14.26 -1.88 -2.09
CA SER A 57 -13.47 -0.84 -1.42
C SER A 57 -13.36 0.38 -2.29
N ILE A 58 -13.29 1.54 -1.66
CA ILE A 58 -13.03 2.83 -2.30
C ILE A 58 -11.71 3.32 -1.74
N GLU A 59 -10.76 3.59 -2.62
CA GLU A 59 -9.47 4.16 -2.25
C GLU A 59 -9.49 5.67 -2.57
N THR A 60 -9.08 6.47 -1.61
CA THR A 60 -9.03 7.91 -1.75
C THR A 60 -7.95 8.50 -0.87
N PHE A 61 -7.61 9.76 -1.10
CA PHE A 61 -6.62 10.49 -0.34
C PHE A 61 -7.31 11.52 0.55
N GLY A 62 -6.68 11.84 1.66
CA GLY A 62 -7.20 12.81 2.58
C GLY A 62 -6.12 13.51 3.38
N THR A 63 -6.54 14.55 4.09
CA THR A 63 -5.69 15.35 4.98
C THR A 63 -6.02 15.04 6.43
N ALA A 64 -5.00 14.70 7.20
CA ALA A 64 -5.15 14.48 8.62
C ALA A 64 -5.14 15.83 9.37
N ILE A 65 -6.19 16.08 10.14
CA ILE A 65 -6.37 17.28 10.95
C ILE A 65 -6.66 16.91 12.40
N ALA A 66 -6.28 17.77 13.33
CA ALA A 66 -6.66 17.62 14.74
C ALA A 66 -8.16 17.78 14.91
N GLN A 67 -8.77 16.99 15.79
CA GLN A 67 -10.21 17.11 16.05
C GLN A 67 -10.58 18.50 16.57
N ASN A 68 -9.77 19.04 17.48
CA ASN A 68 -9.91 20.39 18.00
C ASN A 68 -8.62 21.15 17.68
N SER A 69 -8.76 22.27 17.00
CA SER A 69 -7.67 23.19 16.71
C SER A 69 -8.14 24.60 17.02
N LYS A 70 -7.34 25.35 17.75
CA LYS A 70 -7.59 26.77 18.04
C LYS A 70 -6.40 27.59 17.62
N THR A 71 -6.68 28.67 16.93
CA THR A 71 -5.66 29.62 16.45
C THR A 71 -5.78 30.92 17.22
N TYR A 72 -4.69 31.32 17.80
CA TYR A 72 -4.52 32.62 18.47
C TYR A 72 -3.66 33.50 17.58
N ARG A 73 -4.05 34.75 17.41
CA ARG A 73 -3.28 35.76 16.70
C ARG A 73 -2.90 36.85 17.68
N VAL A 74 -1.61 37.11 17.79
CA VAL A 74 -1.04 38.09 18.70
C VAL A 74 -0.02 38.95 17.95
N GLN A 75 0.03 40.24 18.23
CA GLN A 75 1.09 41.08 17.69
C GLN A 75 2.41 40.77 18.40
N ALA A 76 3.47 40.63 17.64
CA ALA A 76 4.78 40.29 18.20
C ALA A 76 5.28 41.35 19.21
N SER A 77 4.93 42.63 18.96
CA SER A 77 5.23 43.78 19.83
C SER A 77 4.56 43.74 21.20
N GLU A 78 3.42 43.03 21.32
CA GLU A 78 2.63 42.95 22.58
C GLU A 78 3.07 41.82 23.49
N ILE A 79 3.98 40.97 23.06
CA ILE A 79 4.41 39.81 23.84
C ILE A 79 5.42 40.22 24.91
N ALA A 80 5.18 39.84 26.18
CA ALA A 80 6.10 39.99 27.27
C ALA A 80 7.03 38.78 27.33
N GLY A 81 8.34 39.01 27.07
CA GLY A 81 9.39 38.00 27.26
C GLY A 81 9.66 37.10 26.06
N LYS A 82 10.51 36.08 26.25
CA LYS A 82 10.90 35.13 25.20
C LYS A 82 9.87 34.02 25.05
N LEU A 83 9.36 33.86 23.87
CA LEU A 83 8.43 32.79 23.50
C LEU A 83 9.15 31.42 23.41
N LYS A 84 8.71 30.46 24.20
CA LYS A 84 9.09 29.04 24.06
C LYS A 84 7.84 28.23 23.65
N ILE A 85 7.39 28.38 22.41
CA ILE A 85 6.13 27.79 21.97
C ILE A 85 6.33 26.53 21.12
N ASN A 86 7.42 26.42 20.38
CA ASN A 86 7.57 25.36 19.38
C ASN A 86 7.50 23.96 19.99
N ASN A 87 6.54 23.17 19.49
CA ASN A 87 6.34 21.76 19.83
C ASN A 87 6.08 21.47 21.31
N ARG A 88 5.70 22.47 22.12
CA ARG A 88 5.39 22.30 23.52
C ARG A 88 3.99 21.71 23.71
N PHE A 89 3.88 20.73 24.61
CA PHE A 89 2.61 20.23 25.09
C PHE A 89 2.13 21.09 26.25
N VAL A 90 0.87 21.51 26.23
CA VAL A 90 0.23 22.28 27.30
C VAL A 90 -1.01 21.57 27.81
N LYS A 91 -1.31 21.78 29.10
CA LYS A 91 -2.55 21.32 29.71
C LYS A 91 -3.62 22.38 29.61
N LYS A 92 -4.89 21.98 29.71
CA LYS A 92 -6.00 22.93 29.83
C LYS A 92 -5.78 23.89 31.02
N GLY A 93 -5.95 25.17 30.78
CA GLY A 93 -5.76 26.23 31.75
C GLY A 93 -4.28 26.67 31.94
N GLU A 94 -3.34 26.07 31.24
CA GLU A 94 -1.94 26.47 31.28
C GLU A 94 -1.70 27.75 30.47
N ILE A 95 -0.85 28.63 31.04
CA ILE A 95 -0.51 29.90 30.38
C ILE A 95 0.40 29.62 29.18
N ILE A 96 -0.04 30.01 27.98
CA ILE A 96 0.71 29.90 26.73
C ILE A 96 1.73 31.05 26.64
N LEU A 97 1.27 32.27 26.88
CA LEU A 97 2.08 33.48 26.91
C LEU A 97 1.43 34.57 27.78
N THR A 98 2.20 35.57 28.10
CA THR A 98 1.73 36.79 28.79
C THR A 98 2.00 37.97 27.87
N LEU A 99 1.02 38.88 27.79
CA LEU A 99 1.13 40.12 27.03
C LEU A 99 1.70 41.22 27.92
N LYS A 100 2.19 42.30 27.31
CA LYS A 100 2.82 43.44 28.02
C LYS A 100 1.84 44.19 28.93
N ASP A 101 0.57 44.17 28.60
CA ASP A 101 -0.50 44.72 29.40
C ASP A 101 -0.87 43.86 30.63
N GLY A 102 -0.25 42.69 30.75
CA GLY A 102 -0.49 41.73 31.82
C GLY A 102 -1.56 40.69 31.47
N GLU A 103 -2.23 40.75 30.32
CA GLU A 103 -3.19 39.73 29.89
C GLU A 103 -2.46 38.42 29.62
N LYS A 104 -3.11 37.29 30.00
CA LYS A 104 -2.56 35.97 29.87
C LYS A 104 -3.37 35.18 28.86
N LEU A 105 -2.70 34.70 27.84
CA LEU A 105 -3.28 33.75 26.88
C LEU A 105 -3.23 32.35 27.48
N ILE A 106 -4.38 31.73 27.68
CA ILE A 106 -4.56 30.46 28.37
C ILE A 106 -5.01 29.38 27.37
N ALA A 107 -4.52 28.16 27.55
CA ALA A 107 -4.92 27.02 26.75
C ALA A 107 -6.35 26.54 27.07
N ASP A 108 -7.26 26.57 26.15
CA ASP A 108 -8.65 26.14 26.33
C ASP A 108 -8.78 24.64 26.53
N PHE A 109 -7.87 23.88 25.96
CA PHE A 109 -7.78 22.42 26.09
C PHE A 109 -6.32 21.96 26.09
N ALA A 110 -6.10 20.72 26.45
CA ALA A 110 -4.77 20.15 26.43
C ALA A 110 -4.38 19.78 24.98
N GLY A 111 -3.20 20.21 24.56
CA GLY A 111 -2.77 19.99 23.17
C GLY A 111 -1.32 20.37 22.93
N LYS A 112 -0.94 20.32 21.68
CA LYS A 112 0.38 20.69 21.20
C LYS A 112 0.36 22.07 20.59
N LEU A 113 1.30 22.91 20.99
CA LEU A 113 1.45 24.25 20.43
C LEU A 113 2.30 24.24 19.18
N GLY A 114 1.78 24.87 18.14
CA GLY A 114 2.50 25.27 16.95
C GLY A 114 2.70 26.79 16.91
N LYS A 115 3.72 27.24 16.21
CA LYS A 115 4.04 28.66 16.02
C LYS A 115 4.26 28.93 14.54
N ARG A 116 3.65 30.00 14.03
CA ARG A 116 3.89 30.53 12.71
C ARG A 116 4.07 32.05 12.80
N GLU A 117 5.18 32.54 12.32
CA GLU A 117 5.40 33.98 12.15
C GLU A 117 4.91 34.43 10.78
N ILE A 118 4.19 35.53 10.73
CA ILE A 118 3.79 36.18 9.50
C ILE A 118 4.69 37.40 9.33
N ALA A 119 5.43 37.42 8.23
CA ALA A 119 6.30 38.55 7.88
C ALA A 119 5.51 39.86 7.72
N GLN A 120 6.17 40.98 8.00
CA GLN A 120 5.66 42.32 7.74
C GLN A 120 5.20 42.44 6.26
N GLY A 121 4.11 43.12 6.04
CA GLY A 121 3.60 43.44 4.71
C GLY A 121 2.30 42.74 4.31
N VAL A 122 1.99 41.59 4.87
CA VAL A 122 0.73 40.88 4.57
C VAL A 122 -0.43 41.39 5.42
N LEU A 123 -0.17 41.88 6.63
CA LEU A 123 -1.18 42.38 7.58
C LEU A 123 -0.75 43.68 8.28
N GLY A 124 0.25 44.41 7.79
CA GLY A 124 0.68 45.71 8.30
C GLY A 124 1.50 45.69 9.60
N SER A 125 1.60 44.55 10.29
CA SER A 125 2.40 44.39 11.51
C SER A 125 2.90 42.96 11.64
N GLU A 126 4.02 42.74 12.34
CA GLU A 126 4.48 41.40 12.67
C GLU A 126 3.47 40.70 13.57
N SER A 127 2.74 39.77 12.99
CA SER A 127 1.78 38.95 13.71
C SER A 127 2.32 37.56 13.95
N LEU A 128 2.13 37.06 15.16
CA LEU A 128 2.41 35.71 15.57
C LEU A 128 1.10 34.91 15.57
N ILE A 129 1.07 33.83 14.83
CA ILE A 129 -0.01 32.86 14.89
C ILE A 129 0.46 31.69 15.75
N ILE A 130 -0.31 31.40 16.80
CA ILE A 130 -0.12 30.25 17.67
C ILE A 130 -1.28 29.30 17.43
N THR A 131 -1.00 28.05 17.12
CA THR A 131 -2.01 27.00 17.02
C THR A 131 -1.93 26.09 18.23
N LEU A 132 -3.09 25.71 18.73
CA LEU A 132 -3.22 24.70 19.78
C LEU A 132 -4.03 23.54 19.18
N ASP A 133 -3.40 22.39 19.04
CA ASP A 133 -3.97 21.22 18.39
C ASP A 133 -4.12 20.06 19.37
N ASP A 134 -5.34 19.54 19.52
CA ASP A 134 -5.62 18.33 20.29
C ASP A 134 -5.31 17.10 19.42
N LEU A 135 -4.22 16.42 19.73
CA LEU A 135 -3.75 15.26 18.98
C LEU A 135 -4.31 13.92 19.50
N LYS A 136 -5.25 13.92 20.45
CA LYS A 136 -5.83 12.67 20.97
C LYS A 136 -6.63 11.93 19.92
N LYS A 137 -7.33 12.66 19.06
CA LYS A 137 -8.11 12.13 17.96
C LYS A 137 -7.81 12.91 16.70
N ILE A 138 -7.52 12.19 15.64
CA ILE A 138 -7.26 12.75 14.32
C ILE A 138 -8.48 12.50 13.43
N ILE A 139 -8.92 13.52 12.76
CA ILE A 139 -9.94 13.46 11.71
C ILE A 139 -9.21 13.46 10.38
N ILE A 140 -9.66 12.62 9.46
CA ILE A 140 -9.13 12.60 8.09
C ILE A 140 -10.24 13.12 7.20
N ASP A 141 -10.00 14.27 6.64
CA ASP A 141 -10.88 14.88 5.64
C ASP A 141 -10.54 14.31 4.27
N ILE A 142 -11.51 13.65 3.65
CA ILE A 142 -11.35 12.94 2.38
C ILE A 142 -12.35 13.46 1.37
N LYS A 143 -11.92 13.54 0.11
CA LYS A 143 -12.81 13.81 -1.03
C LYS A 143 -13.15 12.51 -1.72
N VAL A 144 -14.42 12.19 -1.80
CA VAL A 144 -14.93 10.98 -2.43
C VAL A 144 -15.68 11.36 -3.71
N PRO A 145 -15.42 10.68 -4.85
CA PRO A 145 -16.15 10.93 -6.08
C PRO A 145 -17.66 10.73 -5.92
N GLU A 146 -18.45 11.55 -6.59
CA GLU A 146 -19.91 11.60 -6.47
C GLU A 146 -20.61 10.26 -6.73
N ASN A 147 -20.08 9.47 -7.66
CA ASN A 147 -20.61 8.15 -7.99
C ASN A 147 -20.61 7.14 -6.82
N TYR A 148 -19.90 7.45 -5.74
CA TYR A 148 -19.86 6.61 -4.54
C TYR A 148 -20.71 7.13 -3.38
N VAL A 149 -21.28 8.34 -3.50
CA VAL A 149 -22.04 8.97 -2.41
C VAL A 149 -23.22 8.09 -1.95
N SER A 150 -23.89 7.41 -2.87
CA SER A 150 -25.02 6.54 -2.57
C SER A 150 -24.69 5.34 -1.68
N VAL A 151 -23.44 4.90 -1.66
CA VAL A 151 -22.98 3.76 -0.85
C VAL A 151 -22.31 4.18 0.46
N LEU A 152 -21.99 5.47 0.60
CA LEU A 152 -21.39 5.99 1.82
C LEU A 152 -22.42 6.09 2.93
N LYS A 153 -22.04 5.64 4.12
CA LYS A 153 -22.83 5.76 5.35
C LYS A 153 -21.92 6.06 6.53
N SER A 154 -22.42 6.87 7.46
CA SER A 154 -21.75 7.04 8.76
C SER A 154 -21.61 5.70 9.45
N GLY A 155 -20.48 5.46 10.12
CA GLY A 155 -20.14 4.21 10.78
C GLY A 155 -19.43 3.19 9.92
N LEU A 156 -19.30 3.36 8.59
CA LEU A 156 -18.50 2.47 7.75
C LEU A 156 -17.05 2.45 8.22
N LYS A 157 -16.46 1.26 8.21
CA LYS A 157 -15.04 1.06 8.58
C LYS A 157 -14.14 1.64 7.50
N ALA A 158 -13.09 2.28 7.93
CA ALA A 158 -12.04 2.82 7.08
C ALA A 158 -10.67 2.35 7.57
N GLU A 159 -9.78 2.07 6.64
CA GLU A 159 -8.38 1.80 6.92
C GLU A 159 -7.55 2.92 6.32
N VAL A 160 -6.62 3.43 7.09
CA VAL A 160 -5.78 4.56 6.72
C VAL A 160 -4.33 4.14 6.77
N THR A 161 -3.62 4.36 5.70
CA THR A 161 -2.18 4.21 5.59
C THR A 161 -1.52 5.58 5.43
N SER A 162 -0.31 5.71 5.89
CA SER A 162 0.48 6.93 5.72
C SER A 162 1.90 6.54 5.33
N SER A 163 2.50 7.28 4.41
CA SER A 163 3.90 7.08 4.02
C SER A 163 4.90 7.31 5.17
N ALA A 164 4.48 8.03 6.21
CA ALA A 164 5.30 8.30 7.39
C ALA A 164 5.31 7.16 8.42
N TYR A 165 4.37 6.22 8.32
CA TYR A 165 4.21 5.14 9.29
C TYR A 165 3.88 3.83 8.60
N GLU A 166 4.59 2.76 8.89
CA GLU A 166 4.33 1.40 8.37
C GLU A 166 3.10 0.72 9.01
N LYS A 167 2.25 1.48 9.68
CA LYS A 167 1.11 0.98 10.41
C LYS A 167 -0.20 1.35 9.73
N ILE A 168 -1.12 0.39 9.69
CA ILE A 168 -2.51 0.63 9.27
C ILE A 168 -3.31 1.12 10.47
N PHE A 169 -3.92 2.29 10.32
CA PHE A 169 -4.82 2.85 11.32
C PHE A 169 -6.26 2.50 10.94
N LYS A 170 -7.04 2.08 11.93
CA LYS A 170 -8.45 1.75 11.73
C LYS A 170 -9.32 2.90 12.22
N GLY A 171 -10.24 3.30 11.39
CA GLY A 171 -11.20 4.36 11.67
C GLY A 171 -12.61 4.01 11.23
N LYS A 172 -13.47 4.98 11.30
CA LYS A 172 -14.85 4.91 10.78
C LYS A 172 -15.25 6.25 10.20
N ILE A 173 -16.15 6.24 9.25
CA ILE A 173 -16.76 7.45 8.72
C ILE A 173 -17.62 8.07 9.82
N GLU A 174 -17.32 9.29 10.20
CA GLU A 174 -18.04 10.03 11.24
C GLU A 174 -19.15 10.88 10.63
N THR A 175 -18.79 11.69 9.64
CA THR A 175 -19.69 12.65 9.03
C THR A 175 -19.52 12.63 7.52
N ILE A 176 -20.61 12.83 6.80
CA ILE A 176 -20.63 13.00 5.36
C ILE A 176 -21.16 14.39 5.09
N SER A 177 -20.36 15.23 4.43
CA SER A 177 -20.79 16.57 4.02
C SER A 177 -21.85 16.46 2.93
N SER A 178 -22.85 17.32 3.01
CA SER A 178 -23.88 17.48 1.97
C SER A 178 -23.42 18.37 0.81
N ARG A 179 -22.22 18.97 0.91
CA ARG A 179 -21.66 19.77 -0.18
C ARG A 179 -20.95 18.87 -1.16
N ILE A 180 -21.41 18.96 -2.39
CA ILE A 180 -20.73 18.43 -3.57
C ILE A 180 -19.98 19.63 -4.15
N ASP A 181 -18.64 19.56 -4.18
CA ASP A 181 -17.76 20.56 -4.81
C ASP A 181 -17.55 20.21 -6.28
#